data_e9555f229b8be3ad6edb2eec3c452e49
#
_entry.id   e9555f229b8be3ad6edb2eec3c452e49
#
_cell.length_a   1.000
_cell.length_b   1.000
_cell.length_c   1.000
_cell.angle_alpha   90.00
_cell.angle_beta   90.00
_cell.angle_gamma   90.00
#
_symmetry.space_group_name_H-M   'P 1'
#
loop_
_entity.id
_entity.type
_entity.pdbx_description
1 polymer ?
#
loop_
_entity_poly.entity_id
_entity_poly.type
_entity_poly.pdbx_seq_one_letter_code
_entity_poly.pdbx_strand_id
1 'polypeptide(L)'
;MQRAVQVLVDEPAIDREFTYLLPPELVSGRVPVNVGTIVRVVFNRRRLRGWVTGLDATIPGGRELAPISSVVGVGPPPHVVELARWAARRWAGTQVHFLRTASPDRVVKGLPTSRPVSLPNVVSDEGADTPEWVRDAFAEAAPASAGGGLPAVVRLGPCADEWPLVVEALRHGRSLVLVPTAAWAARLAGRLRQTGVSTALAPRDWPGAASAHVVVGTRAGAWAPCGRLDAVVVFDEHDEAYQGEAAPTWNARDAAVERARRDGARCLLVGPMPSPDAVLSGSSVIAAAKADEREAWPRVQIADRRQDDPATGEWCGEALAELLRSDGTVVCVLNRTGRARLAYCASCGELARSRLTGRALRLEKQQFTDPDSGDVRPAVCEFCGATKFRRARVGVKGVAEEMERLARRAVTQVVGGAVPDATSASAGPGAAGAGVGASSRRQQPRPQARQPALFIGTEAVLHRVPSADTVAFVDFDQELTAPRYRAGEEAFALLVRAARLVGTRSGSGSILVQTRLPDHPVLAAAAEADPSDWLRAEVERRSAMRQPPAAAWALVSGAAAPGYVENLSAGLHAEVLDIAGPADGTWRIRSDNQNVLLDALAAAERPSGRLRVAVDPLRA
;
A
#
# COMPACT_ATOMS: atom_id res chain seq x y z
N MET A 1 -0.80 38.54 -31.28
CA MET A 1 0.38 38.25 -30.45
C MET A 1 0.65 36.77 -30.52
N GLN A 2 1.91 36.38 -30.75
CA GLN A 2 2.31 34.96 -30.67
C GLN A 2 2.22 34.50 -29.22
N ARG A 3 1.52 33.39 -28.96
CA ARG A 3 1.43 32.79 -27.62
C ARG A 3 2.45 31.66 -27.50
N ALA A 4 3.11 31.59 -26.37
CA ALA A 4 4.05 30.52 -26.06
C ALA A 4 3.60 29.77 -24.79
N VAL A 5 3.92 28.48 -24.72
CA VAL A 5 3.59 27.61 -23.60
C VAL A 5 4.82 26.82 -23.14
N GLN A 6 4.83 26.48 -21.85
CA GLN A 6 5.81 25.54 -21.31
C GLN A 6 5.32 24.10 -21.53
N VAL A 7 6.21 23.25 -21.97
CA VAL A 7 5.94 21.83 -22.20
C VAL A 7 7.02 20.98 -21.52
N LEU A 8 6.61 20.06 -20.68
CA LEU A 8 7.45 18.99 -20.17
C LEU A 8 7.37 17.81 -21.16
N VAL A 9 8.50 17.45 -21.78
CA VAL A 9 8.54 16.36 -22.76
C VAL A 9 8.48 14.98 -22.07
N ASP A 10 7.84 14.02 -22.70
CA ASP A 10 7.67 12.66 -22.17
C ASP A 10 8.95 11.83 -22.34
N GLU A 11 10.04 12.30 -21.74
CA GLU A 11 11.35 11.65 -21.72
C GLU A 11 11.90 11.63 -20.28
N PRO A 12 11.96 10.45 -19.62
CA PRO A 12 12.33 10.35 -18.20
C PRO A 12 13.71 10.88 -17.85
N ALA A 13 14.63 10.88 -18.82
CA ALA A 13 15.98 11.42 -18.64
C ALA A 13 16.02 12.95 -18.65
N ILE A 14 14.90 13.62 -18.99
CA ILE A 14 14.81 15.06 -19.15
C ILE A 14 13.70 15.59 -18.24
N ASP A 15 14.07 16.05 -17.06
CA ASP A 15 13.12 16.65 -16.10
C ASP A 15 13.17 18.17 -16.18
N ARG A 16 12.94 18.71 -17.38
CA ARG A 16 13.01 20.13 -17.68
C ARG A 16 11.91 20.55 -18.63
N GLU A 17 11.32 21.70 -18.35
CA GLU A 17 10.33 22.36 -19.21
C GLU A 17 11.00 23.11 -20.37
N PHE A 18 10.35 23.11 -21.53
CA PHE A 18 10.79 23.80 -22.74
C PHE A 18 9.69 24.70 -23.26
N THR A 19 10.06 25.87 -23.80
CA THR A 19 9.13 26.82 -24.38
C THR A 19 8.85 26.47 -25.85
N TYR A 20 7.57 26.39 -26.21
CA TYR A 20 7.09 26.17 -27.57
C TYR A 20 6.09 27.22 -27.99
N LEU A 21 6.04 27.56 -29.29
CA LEU A 21 4.95 28.38 -29.81
C LEU A 21 3.64 27.60 -29.85
N LEU A 22 2.56 28.28 -29.49
CA LEU A 22 1.21 27.77 -29.64
C LEU A 22 0.60 28.32 -30.93
N PRO A 23 0.48 27.50 -32.01
CA PRO A 23 -0.13 27.93 -33.26
C PRO A 23 -1.58 28.39 -33.06
N PRO A 24 -2.01 29.48 -33.74
CA PRO A 24 -3.38 30.02 -33.62
C PRO A 24 -4.48 29.00 -33.90
N GLU A 25 -4.23 28.09 -34.86
CA GLU A 25 -5.16 27.03 -35.24
C GLU A 25 -5.37 25.98 -34.14
N LEU A 26 -4.44 25.84 -33.20
CA LEU A 26 -4.57 24.97 -32.04
C LEU A 26 -5.30 25.63 -30.86
N VAL A 27 -5.37 26.96 -30.82
CA VAL A 27 -6.10 27.71 -29.79
C VAL A 27 -7.59 27.46 -29.89
N SER A 28 -8.12 27.44 -31.11
CA SER A 28 -9.57 27.22 -31.41
C SER A 28 -9.87 25.76 -31.77
N GLY A 29 -8.94 24.84 -31.50
CA GLY A 29 -9.07 23.42 -31.82
C GLY A 29 -10.14 22.71 -30.95
N ARG A 30 -10.54 21.50 -31.38
CA ARG A 30 -11.54 20.66 -30.69
C ARG A 30 -11.19 20.37 -29.22
N VAL A 31 -9.92 20.33 -28.88
CA VAL A 31 -9.42 20.19 -27.51
C VAL A 31 -8.69 21.48 -27.16
N PRO A 32 -9.22 22.32 -26.26
CA PRO A 32 -8.55 23.55 -25.86
C PRO A 32 -7.22 23.24 -25.18
N VAL A 33 -6.21 24.06 -25.50
CA VAL A 33 -4.90 23.92 -24.89
C VAL A 33 -4.89 24.59 -23.52
N ASN A 34 -4.81 23.77 -22.48
CA ASN A 34 -4.74 24.17 -21.07
C ASN A 34 -3.54 23.48 -20.41
N VAL A 35 -3.18 23.88 -19.19
CA VAL A 35 -2.21 23.15 -18.38
C VAL A 35 -2.70 21.70 -18.22
N GLY A 36 -1.77 20.75 -18.48
CA GLY A 36 -2.03 19.32 -18.51
C GLY A 36 -2.40 18.74 -19.88
N THR A 37 -2.77 19.58 -20.87
CA THR A 37 -3.06 19.09 -22.23
C THR A 37 -1.88 18.30 -22.79
N ILE A 38 -2.16 17.12 -23.34
CA ILE A 38 -1.14 16.27 -23.97
C ILE A 38 -0.92 16.73 -25.40
N VAL A 39 0.31 17.07 -25.74
CA VAL A 39 0.72 17.59 -27.04
C VAL A 39 1.81 16.75 -27.67
N ARG A 40 2.04 16.93 -28.97
CA ARG A 40 3.25 16.45 -29.68
C ARG A 40 4.12 17.63 -30.03
N VAL A 41 5.40 17.48 -29.72
CA VAL A 41 6.44 18.48 -30.02
C VAL A 41 7.62 17.82 -30.72
N VAL A 42 8.43 18.63 -31.41
CA VAL A 42 9.71 18.16 -31.94
C VAL A 42 10.80 18.53 -30.93
N PHE A 43 11.48 17.52 -30.43
CA PHE A 43 12.61 17.66 -29.52
C PHE A 43 13.79 16.85 -30.05
N ASN A 44 14.95 17.45 -30.22
CA ASN A 44 16.13 16.81 -30.81
C ASN A 44 15.82 16.02 -32.11
N ARG A 45 15.06 16.62 -33.03
CA ARG A 45 14.61 16.03 -34.31
C ARG A 45 13.67 14.81 -34.16
N ARG A 46 13.22 14.47 -32.94
CA ARG A 46 12.26 13.40 -32.67
C ARG A 46 10.91 13.99 -32.30
N ARG A 47 9.83 13.37 -32.73
CA ARG A 47 8.47 13.71 -32.32
C ARG A 47 8.16 13.00 -30.99
N LEU A 48 8.07 13.76 -29.91
CA LEU A 48 7.77 13.26 -28.58
C LEU A 48 6.38 13.76 -28.11
N ARG A 49 5.79 13.02 -27.20
CA ARG A 49 4.66 13.51 -26.40
C ARG A 49 5.22 14.46 -25.33
N GLY A 50 4.34 15.31 -24.81
CA GLY A 50 4.60 16.13 -23.65
C GLY A 50 3.32 16.65 -23.07
N TRP A 51 3.41 17.25 -21.91
CA TRP A 51 2.32 17.91 -21.22
C TRP A 51 2.58 19.42 -21.20
N VAL A 52 1.55 20.19 -21.46
CA VAL A 52 1.58 21.64 -21.22
C VAL A 52 1.60 21.87 -19.71
N THR A 53 2.65 22.52 -19.20
CA THR A 53 2.83 22.79 -17.77
C THR A 53 2.64 24.25 -17.40
N GLY A 54 2.64 25.15 -18.39
CA GLY A 54 2.40 26.58 -18.20
C GLY A 54 1.87 27.23 -19.46
N LEU A 55 0.99 28.21 -19.30
CA LEU A 55 0.47 29.05 -20.36
C LEU A 55 1.17 30.41 -20.32
N ASP A 56 1.13 31.13 -21.44
CA ASP A 56 1.65 32.50 -21.57
C ASP A 56 3.14 32.64 -21.14
N ALA A 57 3.96 31.67 -21.59
CA ALA A 57 5.38 31.66 -21.33
C ALA A 57 6.09 32.85 -21.98
N THR A 58 7.08 33.42 -21.31
CA THR A 58 7.92 34.49 -21.87
C THR A 58 8.71 33.97 -23.07
N ILE A 59 8.61 34.66 -24.20
CA ILE A 59 9.37 34.32 -25.40
C ILE A 59 10.79 34.86 -25.21
N PRO A 60 11.83 34.00 -25.14
CA PRO A 60 13.22 34.48 -25.02
C PRO A 60 13.60 35.28 -26.25
N GLY A 61 14.16 36.49 -26.04
CA GLY A 61 14.61 37.34 -27.15
C GLY A 61 15.69 36.64 -27.99
N GLY A 62 15.60 36.77 -29.32
CA GLY A 62 16.62 36.29 -30.25
C GLY A 62 16.61 34.78 -30.56
N ARG A 63 15.63 34.02 -30.11
CA ARG A 63 15.45 32.61 -30.46
C ARG A 63 14.13 32.36 -31.17
N GLU A 64 14.17 31.68 -32.30
CA GLU A 64 13.01 31.14 -32.96
C GLU A 64 12.52 29.89 -32.17
N LEU A 65 11.29 29.94 -31.71
CA LEU A 65 10.69 28.83 -30.96
C LEU A 65 10.04 27.82 -31.92
N ALA A 66 10.27 26.54 -31.68
CA ALA A 66 9.58 25.49 -32.40
C ALA A 66 8.08 25.48 -32.03
N PRO A 67 7.16 25.26 -32.99
CA PRO A 67 5.74 25.18 -32.72
C PRO A 67 5.36 23.81 -32.12
N ILE A 68 4.25 23.79 -31.37
CA ILE A 68 3.54 22.54 -31.04
C ILE A 68 3.07 21.92 -32.35
N SER A 69 3.39 20.63 -32.58
CA SER A 69 3.03 19.92 -33.80
C SER A 69 1.56 19.53 -33.84
N SER A 70 0.97 19.12 -32.73
CA SER A 70 -0.46 18.77 -32.62
C SER A 70 -0.89 18.59 -31.17
N VAL A 71 -2.19 18.74 -30.91
CA VAL A 71 -2.83 18.33 -29.66
C VAL A 71 -3.20 16.85 -29.75
N VAL A 72 -2.74 16.05 -28.77
CA VAL A 72 -3.07 14.62 -28.68
C VAL A 72 -4.43 14.42 -28.00
N GLY A 73 -4.62 15.07 -26.86
CA GLY A 73 -5.84 14.95 -26.09
C GLY A 73 -5.80 15.67 -24.75
N VAL A 74 -6.86 15.49 -23.97
CA VAL A 74 -6.94 15.95 -22.59
C VAL A 74 -6.02 15.12 -21.72
N GLY A 75 -5.26 15.77 -20.85
CA GLY A 75 -4.42 15.14 -19.84
C GLY A 75 -4.80 15.55 -18.42
N PRO A 76 -3.92 15.36 -17.43
CA PRO A 76 -4.18 15.70 -16.04
C PRO A 76 -4.57 17.16 -15.86
N PRO A 77 -5.55 17.47 -15.00
CA PRO A 77 -5.93 18.86 -14.75
C PRO A 77 -4.81 19.63 -14.02
N PRO A 78 -4.85 20.98 -14.02
CA PRO A 78 -3.77 21.82 -13.47
C PRO A 78 -3.36 21.46 -12.04
N HIS A 79 -4.31 21.22 -11.14
CA HIS A 79 -4.02 20.85 -9.75
C HIS A 79 -3.30 19.50 -9.62
N VAL A 80 -3.53 18.55 -10.55
CA VAL A 80 -2.81 17.27 -10.60
C VAL A 80 -1.42 17.45 -11.20
N VAL A 81 -1.23 18.38 -12.15
CA VAL A 81 0.11 18.75 -12.66
C VAL A 81 0.96 19.35 -11.53
N GLU A 82 0.37 20.22 -10.70
CA GLU A 82 1.04 20.77 -9.51
C GLU A 82 1.34 19.71 -8.45
N LEU A 83 0.41 18.76 -8.24
CA LEU A 83 0.63 17.61 -7.36
C LEU A 83 1.81 16.75 -7.87
N ALA A 84 1.92 16.55 -9.19
CA ALA A 84 3.02 15.81 -9.80
C ALA A 84 4.37 16.52 -9.61
N ARG A 85 4.41 17.85 -9.63
CA ARG A 85 5.61 18.64 -9.34
C ARG A 85 6.04 18.48 -7.88
N TRP A 86 5.09 18.57 -6.94
CA TRP A 86 5.35 18.32 -5.53
C TRP A 86 5.87 16.89 -5.29
N ALA A 87 5.25 15.90 -5.93
CA ALA A 87 5.63 14.50 -5.78
C ALA A 87 7.03 14.20 -6.32
N ALA A 88 7.43 14.85 -7.40
CA ALA A 88 8.78 14.75 -7.95
C ALA A 88 9.83 15.17 -6.90
N ARG A 89 9.59 16.28 -6.18
CA ARG A 89 10.45 16.70 -5.06
C ARG A 89 10.33 15.73 -3.88
N ARG A 90 9.12 15.38 -3.47
CA ARG A 90 8.84 14.56 -2.27
C ARG A 90 9.52 13.18 -2.31
N TRP A 91 9.63 12.58 -3.49
CA TRP A 91 10.23 11.25 -3.67
C TRP A 91 11.49 11.24 -4.53
N ALA A 92 12.15 12.38 -4.67
CA ALA A 92 13.38 12.55 -5.47
C ALA A 92 13.28 11.91 -6.88
N GLY A 93 12.09 11.97 -7.47
CA GLY A 93 11.76 11.45 -8.80
C GLY A 93 11.69 12.55 -9.85
N THR A 94 11.19 12.20 -11.05
CA THR A 94 10.93 13.15 -12.14
C THR A 94 9.43 13.44 -12.25
N GLN A 95 9.06 14.67 -12.61
CA GLN A 95 7.65 15.02 -12.81
C GLN A 95 7.01 14.20 -13.93
N VAL A 96 7.78 13.82 -14.93
CA VAL A 96 7.35 12.94 -16.04
C VAL A 96 6.77 11.63 -15.53
N HIS A 97 7.39 11.00 -14.51
CA HIS A 97 6.92 9.74 -13.93
C HIS A 97 5.48 9.89 -13.39
N PHE A 98 5.23 10.96 -12.65
CA PHE A 98 3.92 11.22 -12.04
C PHE A 98 2.87 11.63 -13.06
N LEU A 99 3.23 12.45 -14.05
CA LEU A 99 2.33 12.81 -15.14
C LEU A 99 1.94 11.61 -16.01
N ARG A 100 2.84 10.64 -16.22
CA ARG A 100 2.49 9.37 -16.86
C ARG A 100 1.44 8.62 -16.05
N THR A 101 1.62 8.51 -14.74
CA THR A 101 0.67 7.84 -13.84
C THR A 101 -0.69 8.55 -13.80
N ALA A 102 -0.70 9.88 -13.85
CA ALA A 102 -1.90 10.72 -13.83
C ALA A 102 -2.64 10.79 -15.18
N SER A 103 -1.98 10.39 -16.27
CA SER A 103 -2.53 10.49 -17.62
C SER A 103 -3.42 9.30 -17.98
N PRO A 104 -4.41 9.48 -18.87
CA PRO A 104 -5.22 8.36 -19.34
C PRO A 104 -4.40 7.41 -20.23
N ASP A 105 -4.67 6.11 -20.14
CA ASP A 105 -4.06 5.09 -21.00
C ASP A 105 -4.45 5.24 -22.47
N ARG A 106 -5.63 5.81 -22.74
CA ARG A 106 -6.18 6.04 -24.06
C ARG A 106 -6.35 7.52 -24.33
N VAL A 107 -6.33 7.91 -25.61
CA VAL A 107 -6.53 9.30 -26.01
C VAL A 107 -7.96 9.76 -25.66
N VAL A 108 -8.05 10.78 -24.83
CA VAL A 108 -9.31 11.44 -24.43
C VAL A 108 -9.43 12.76 -25.18
N LYS A 109 -10.51 12.93 -25.97
CA LYS A 109 -10.75 14.13 -26.80
C LYS A 109 -11.65 15.18 -26.10
N GLY A 110 -12.26 14.83 -24.98
CA GLY A 110 -13.12 15.72 -24.19
C GLY A 110 -13.50 15.06 -22.88
N LEU A 111 -13.80 15.84 -21.88
CA LEU A 111 -14.30 15.38 -20.59
C LEU A 111 -15.84 15.45 -20.58
N PRO A 112 -16.51 14.56 -19.84
CA PRO A 112 -17.94 14.68 -19.61
C PRO A 112 -18.26 16.01 -18.92
N THR A 113 -19.38 16.61 -19.30
CA THR A 113 -19.88 17.82 -18.64
C THR A 113 -20.27 17.46 -17.20
N SER A 114 -19.80 18.23 -16.23
CA SER A 114 -20.22 18.07 -14.84
C SER A 114 -21.72 18.37 -14.74
N ARG A 115 -22.50 17.40 -14.29
CA ARG A 115 -23.90 17.59 -13.95
C ARG A 115 -24.02 17.97 -12.49
N PRO A 116 -24.98 18.84 -12.11
CA PRO A 116 -25.33 19.02 -10.70
C PRO A 116 -25.66 17.64 -10.10
N VAL A 117 -25.03 17.32 -9.01
CA VAL A 117 -25.26 16.01 -8.35
C VAL A 117 -26.41 16.20 -7.37
N SER A 118 -27.54 15.56 -7.66
CA SER A 118 -28.55 15.29 -6.65
C SER A 118 -28.13 14.01 -5.93
N LEU A 119 -27.87 14.10 -4.63
CA LEU A 119 -27.59 12.90 -3.83
C LEU A 119 -28.90 12.11 -3.67
N PRO A 120 -28.85 10.77 -3.85
CA PRO A 120 -30.00 9.91 -3.57
C PRO A 120 -30.42 10.01 -2.11
N ASN A 121 -31.71 9.77 -1.82
CA ASN A 121 -32.28 9.85 -0.46
C ASN A 121 -31.49 9.05 0.58
N VAL A 122 -30.90 7.91 0.21
CA VAL A 122 -30.05 7.08 1.11
C VAL A 122 -28.82 7.86 1.63
N VAL A 123 -28.37 8.89 0.90
CA VAL A 123 -27.22 9.72 1.28
C VAL A 123 -27.70 11.06 1.86
N SER A 124 -28.82 11.57 1.39
CA SER A 124 -29.37 12.88 1.80
C SER A 124 -30.22 12.83 3.09
N ASP A 125 -30.60 11.61 3.55
CA ASP A 125 -31.38 11.45 4.77
C ASP A 125 -30.53 11.74 6.01
N GLU A 126 -30.64 12.95 6.54
CA GLU A 126 -29.92 13.41 7.75
C GLU A 126 -30.33 12.63 9.01
N GLY A 127 -31.41 11.85 8.96
CA GLY A 127 -31.92 11.02 10.05
C GLY A 127 -31.40 9.59 10.04
N ALA A 128 -30.72 9.12 8.99
CA ALA A 128 -30.17 7.77 8.98
C ALA A 128 -28.97 7.69 9.94
N ASP A 129 -29.02 6.72 10.86
CA ASP A 129 -28.08 6.40 11.95
C ASP A 129 -26.59 6.45 11.58
N THR A 130 -26.04 7.65 11.31
CA THR A 130 -24.59 7.79 11.26
C THR A 130 -24.04 7.67 12.69
N PRO A 131 -23.18 6.68 12.96
CA PRO A 131 -22.57 6.55 14.27
C PRO A 131 -21.86 7.83 14.72
N GLU A 132 -21.94 8.15 16.01
CA GLU A 132 -21.35 9.37 16.58
C GLU A 132 -19.85 9.46 16.26
N TRP A 133 -19.11 8.38 16.43
CA TRP A 133 -17.69 8.34 16.13
C TRP A 133 -17.35 8.66 14.65
N VAL A 134 -18.26 8.40 13.71
CA VAL A 134 -18.09 8.78 12.31
C VAL A 134 -18.21 10.29 12.16
N ARG A 135 -19.20 10.91 12.80
CA ARG A 135 -19.36 12.38 12.79
C ARG A 135 -18.16 13.06 13.44
N ASP A 136 -17.67 12.52 14.55
CA ASP A 136 -16.49 13.02 15.26
C ASP A 136 -15.24 12.94 14.35
N ALA A 137 -15.07 11.85 13.61
CA ALA A 137 -13.95 11.69 12.67
C ALA A 137 -13.96 12.77 11.57
N PHE A 138 -15.14 13.08 11.01
CA PHE A 138 -15.24 14.14 10.02
C PHE A 138 -15.18 15.54 10.61
N ALA A 139 -15.58 15.74 11.86
CA ALA A 139 -15.42 16.99 12.59
C ALA A 139 -13.93 17.27 12.87
N GLU A 140 -13.19 16.26 13.34
CA GLU A 140 -11.73 16.35 13.59
C GLU A 140 -10.95 16.61 12.29
N ALA A 141 -11.36 15.99 11.19
CA ALA A 141 -10.76 16.20 9.88
C ALA A 141 -11.13 17.54 9.23
N ALA A 142 -11.86 18.43 9.94
CA ALA A 142 -12.26 19.71 9.37
C ALA A 142 -11.01 20.55 9.03
N PRO A 143 -10.98 21.20 7.83
CA PRO A 143 -9.84 22.00 7.45
C PRO A 143 -9.69 23.19 8.39
N ALA A 144 -8.47 23.38 8.95
CA ALA A 144 -8.16 24.59 9.71
C ALA A 144 -8.20 25.82 8.78
N SER A 145 -8.68 26.94 9.29
CA SER A 145 -8.98 28.17 8.55
C SER A 145 -7.81 28.84 7.81
N ALA A 146 -6.59 28.30 7.88
CA ALA A 146 -5.41 28.92 7.27
C ALA A 146 -4.27 27.94 6.96
N GLY A 147 -4.51 26.82 6.27
CA GLY A 147 -3.38 26.02 5.82
C GLY A 147 -3.55 24.50 5.73
N GLY A 148 -4.77 24.01 5.76
CA GLY A 148 -5.08 22.58 5.70
C GLY A 148 -5.05 21.92 7.08
N GLY A 149 -6.14 21.24 7.46
CA GLY A 149 -6.20 20.41 8.67
C GLY A 149 -5.25 19.20 8.58
N LEU A 150 -4.91 18.66 9.73
CA LEU A 150 -4.29 17.34 9.80
C LEU A 150 -5.32 16.26 9.42
N PRO A 151 -4.90 15.14 8.85
CA PRO A 151 -5.80 14.03 8.62
C PRO A 151 -6.29 13.45 9.95
N ALA A 152 -7.59 13.15 10.06
CA ALA A 152 -8.11 12.39 11.19
C ALA A 152 -7.72 10.92 11.03
N VAL A 153 -7.27 10.30 12.11
CA VAL A 153 -6.88 8.89 12.14
C VAL A 153 -8.01 8.08 12.73
N VAL A 154 -8.53 7.13 11.99
CA VAL A 154 -9.70 6.33 12.38
C VAL A 154 -9.31 4.86 12.51
N ARG A 155 -9.50 4.30 13.70
CA ARG A 155 -9.37 2.87 13.91
C ARG A 155 -10.69 2.18 13.59
N LEU A 156 -10.67 1.32 12.60
CA LEU A 156 -11.81 0.55 12.12
C LEU A 156 -11.42 -0.92 12.01
N GLY A 157 -12.06 -1.78 12.79
CA GLY A 157 -11.76 -3.22 12.80
C GLY A 157 -11.84 -3.86 11.41
N PRO A 158 -11.11 -4.97 11.15
CA PRO A 158 -10.93 -5.53 9.79
C PRO A 158 -12.22 -5.98 9.11
N CYS A 159 -13.24 -6.37 9.90
CA CYS A 159 -14.53 -6.83 9.40
C CYS A 159 -15.68 -5.84 9.69
N ALA A 160 -15.36 -4.63 10.13
CA ALA A 160 -16.36 -3.58 10.30
C ALA A 160 -16.88 -3.07 8.94
N ASP A 161 -18.13 -2.58 8.91
CA ASP A 161 -18.70 -1.99 7.68
C ASP A 161 -18.09 -0.60 7.45
N GLU A 162 -17.44 -0.44 6.31
CA GLU A 162 -16.89 0.84 5.85
C GLU A 162 -17.95 1.84 5.39
N TRP A 163 -19.19 1.39 5.18
CA TRP A 163 -20.24 2.16 4.53
C TRP A 163 -20.61 3.47 5.23
N PRO A 164 -20.73 3.55 6.56
CA PRO A 164 -21.03 4.80 7.26
C PRO A 164 -20.02 5.92 6.96
N LEU A 165 -18.71 5.58 6.90
CA LEU A 165 -17.65 6.53 6.56
C LEU A 165 -17.77 7.01 5.10
N VAL A 166 -18.11 6.10 4.18
CA VAL A 166 -18.28 6.44 2.76
C VAL A 166 -19.49 7.35 2.56
N VAL A 167 -20.62 7.05 3.20
CA VAL A 167 -21.83 7.87 3.13
C VAL A 167 -21.59 9.26 3.69
N GLU A 168 -20.92 9.37 4.83
CA GLU A 168 -20.62 10.66 5.44
C GLU A 168 -19.66 11.48 4.56
N ALA A 169 -18.65 10.85 3.94
CA ALA A 169 -17.79 11.52 2.97
C ALA A 169 -18.60 12.16 1.82
N LEU A 170 -19.59 11.44 1.29
CA LEU A 170 -20.45 11.92 0.22
C LEU A 170 -21.34 13.11 0.63
N ARG A 171 -21.77 13.18 1.89
CA ARG A 171 -22.55 14.31 2.43
C ARG A 171 -21.73 15.59 2.45
N HIS A 172 -20.43 15.49 2.65
CA HIS A 172 -19.54 16.65 2.59
C HIS A 172 -19.28 17.15 1.17
N GLY A 173 -19.51 16.34 0.14
CA GLY A 173 -19.38 16.73 -1.26
C GLY A 173 -18.59 15.74 -2.10
N ARG A 174 -17.83 16.27 -3.07
CA ARG A 174 -17.04 15.44 -3.97
C ARG A 174 -15.94 14.70 -3.21
N SER A 175 -15.90 13.37 -3.37
CA SER A 175 -15.06 12.53 -2.55
C SER A 175 -14.09 11.66 -3.36
N LEU A 176 -12.90 11.44 -2.80
CA LEU A 176 -11.93 10.45 -3.25
C LEU A 176 -11.83 9.35 -2.19
N VAL A 177 -12.08 8.10 -2.58
CA VAL A 177 -11.97 6.94 -1.70
C VAL A 177 -10.90 6.00 -2.24
N LEU A 178 -9.84 5.78 -1.47
CA LEU A 178 -8.77 4.85 -1.80
C LEU A 178 -8.91 3.57 -0.96
N VAL A 179 -8.73 2.44 -1.64
CA VAL A 179 -8.71 1.10 -1.03
C VAL A 179 -7.52 0.30 -1.57
N PRO A 180 -6.94 -0.66 -0.82
CA PRO A 180 -5.70 -1.30 -1.22
C PRO A 180 -5.84 -2.24 -2.43
N THR A 181 -7.04 -2.82 -2.67
CA THR A 181 -7.22 -3.83 -3.72
C THR A 181 -8.24 -3.44 -4.77
N ALA A 182 -8.00 -3.87 -6.02
CA ALA A 182 -8.92 -3.64 -7.13
C ALA A 182 -10.30 -4.32 -6.92
N ALA A 183 -10.32 -5.48 -6.26
CA ALA A 183 -11.56 -6.18 -5.93
C ALA A 183 -12.42 -5.37 -4.96
N TRP A 184 -11.82 -4.79 -3.92
CA TRP A 184 -12.52 -3.92 -2.98
C TRP A 184 -13.02 -2.64 -3.66
N ALA A 185 -12.16 -1.99 -4.47
CA ALA A 185 -12.55 -0.81 -5.24
C ALA A 185 -13.77 -1.09 -6.15
N ALA A 186 -13.76 -2.23 -6.86
CA ALA A 186 -14.87 -2.61 -7.73
C ALA A 186 -16.16 -2.91 -6.96
N ARG A 187 -16.07 -3.61 -5.82
CA ARG A 187 -17.21 -3.89 -4.93
C ARG A 187 -17.83 -2.60 -4.40
N LEU A 188 -17.00 -1.69 -3.87
CA LEU A 188 -17.46 -0.42 -3.33
C LEU A 188 -18.07 0.48 -4.41
N ALA A 189 -17.42 0.61 -5.57
CA ALA A 189 -17.97 1.35 -6.70
C ALA A 189 -19.29 0.75 -7.21
N GLY A 190 -19.42 -0.58 -7.18
CA GLY A 190 -20.68 -1.28 -7.51
C GLY A 190 -21.81 -0.93 -6.54
N ARG A 191 -21.54 -0.97 -5.21
CA ARG A 191 -22.49 -0.60 -4.15
C ARG A 191 -22.94 0.86 -4.31
N LEU A 192 -22.01 1.78 -4.54
CA LEU A 192 -22.30 3.20 -4.77
C LEU A 192 -23.16 3.44 -6.01
N ARG A 193 -22.89 2.78 -7.13
CA ARG A 193 -23.69 2.89 -8.34
C ARG A 193 -25.12 2.37 -8.16
N GLN A 194 -25.29 1.31 -7.36
CA GLN A 194 -26.62 0.77 -7.04
C GLN A 194 -27.47 1.75 -6.23
N THR A 195 -26.87 2.63 -5.44
CA THR A 195 -27.58 3.71 -4.74
C THR A 195 -27.83 4.94 -5.64
N GLY A 196 -27.38 4.92 -6.90
CA GLY A 196 -27.57 6.02 -7.84
C GLY A 196 -26.51 7.14 -7.76
N VAL A 197 -25.48 6.99 -6.93
CA VAL A 197 -24.38 7.97 -6.81
C VAL A 197 -23.51 7.93 -8.07
N SER A 198 -23.21 9.10 -8.63
CA SER A 198 -22.27 9.24 -9.75
C SER A 198 -20.86 8.81 -9.32
N THR A 199 -20.44 7.63 -9.78
CA THR A 199 -19.23 6.95 -9.30
C THR A 199 -18.31 6.60 -10.45
N ALA A 200 -17.04 7.01 -10.36
CA ALA A 200 -15.97 6.58 -11.27
C ALA A 200 -15.00 5.62 -10.54
N LEU A 201 -14.56 4.58 -11.26
CA LEU A 201 -13.53 3.64 -10.80
C LEU A 201 -12.20 3.97 -11.47
N ALA A 202 -11.27 4.55 -10.70
CA ALA A 202 -9.95 4.94 -11.19
C ALA A 202 -8.93 3.77 -11.14
N PRO A 203 -8.01 3.66 -12.13
CA PRO A 203 -7.84 4.54 -13.30
C PRO A 203 -8.76 4.21 -14.48
N ARG A 204 -9.52 3.12 -14.43
CA ARG A 204 -10.34 2.58 -15.55
C ARG A 204 -11.28 3.61 -16.16
N ASP A 205 -12.01 4.36 -15.32
CA ASP A 205 -13.00 5.36 -15.73
C ASP A 205 -12.40 6.78 -15.70
N TRP A 206 -11.17 6.96 -16.20
CA TRP A 206 -10.43 8.21 -16.10
C TRP A 206 -11.22 9.45 -16.57
N PRO A 207 -11.88 9.46 -17.76
CA PRO A 207 -12.65 10.62 -18.16
C PRO A 207 -13.84 10.90 -17.23
N GLY A 208 -14.51 9.84 -16.76
CA GLY A 208 -15.65 9.95 -15.84
C GLY A 208 -15.25 10.52 -14.47
N ALA A 209 -14.03 10.26 -14.03
CA ALA A 209 -13.53 10.76 -12.75
C ALA A 209 -13.53 12.30 -12.67
N ALA A 210 -13.40 13.01 -13.80
CA ALA A 210 -13.42 14.46 -13.84
C ALA A 210 -14.78 15.06 -13.40
N SER A 211 -15.89 14.34 -13.61
CA SER A 211 -17.26 14.81 -13.33
C SER A 211 -17.98 13.99 -12.25
N ALA A 212 -17.43 12.86 -11.81
CA ALA A 212 -18.05 12.00 -10.80
C ALA A 212 -18.17 12.72 -9.44
N HIS A 213 -19.19 12.35 -8.67
CA HIS A 213 -19.35 12.80 -7.29
C HIS A 213 -18.35 12.06 -6.38
N VAL A 214 -18.16 10.76 -6.62
CA VAL A 214 -17.15 9.99 -5.92
C VAL A 214 -16.23 9.26 -6.91
N VAL A 215 -14.95 9.28 -6.61
CA VAL A 215 -13.94 8.49 -7.29
C VAL A 215 -13.43 7.44 -6.33
N VAL A 216 -13.57 6.18 -6.70
CA VAL A 216 -13.02 5.04 -5.95
C VAL A 216 -11.81 4.50 -6.72
N GLY A 217 -10.72 4.22 -6.02
CA GLY A 217 -9.53 3.70 -6.68
C GLY A 217 -8.57 3.00 -5.74
N THR A 218 -7.54 2.42 -6.33
CA THR A 218 -6.35 1.92 -5.62
C THR A 218 -5.23 2.95 -5.69
N ARG A 219 -3.97 2.54 -5.53
CA ARG A 219 -2.80 3.44 -5.56
C ARG A 219 -2.86 4.50 -6.66
N ALA A 220 -3.15 4.10 -7.90
CA ALA A 220 -3.26 5.03 -9.03
C ALA A 220 -4.44 6.01 -8.90
N GLY A 221 -5.44 5.70 -8.10
CA GLY A 221 -6.59 6.57 -7.82
C GLY A 221 -6.23 7.91 -7.20
N ALA A 222 -5.10 8.00 -6.47
CA ALA A 222 -4.60 9.26 -5.94
C ALA A 222 -4.34 10.32 -7.02
N TRP A 223 -4.12 9.89 -8.27
CA TRP A 223 -3.85 10.75 -9.45
C TRP A 223 -5.08 10.96 -10.34
N ALA A 224 -6.26 10.52 -9.91
CA ALA A 224 -7.47 10.68 -10.71
C ALA A 224 -7.76 12.15 -11.04
N PRO A 225 -8.30 12.48 -12.24
CA PRO A 225 -8.52 13.84 -12.68
C PRO A 225 -9.79 14.47 -12.07
N CYS A 226 -10.24 14.03 -10.90
CA CYS A 226 -11.39 14.62 -10.23
C CYS A 226 -11.15 16.09 -9.91
N GLY A 227 -12.22 16.90 -9.94
CA GLY A 227 -12.16 18.31 -9.57
C GLY A 227 -11.81 18.48 -8.08
N ARG A 228 -11.95 19.72 -7.59
CA ARG A 228 -11.73 20.01 -6.16
C ARG A 228 -12.49 19.01 -5.28
N LEU A 229 -11.80 18.45 -4.31
CA LEU A 229 -12.34 17.48 -3.36
C LEU A 229 -12.85 18.19 -2.09
N ASP A 230 -13.90 17.64 -1.51
CA ASP A 230 -14.44 18.03 -0.21
C ASP A 230 -14.13 17.00 0.86
N ALA A 231 -13.93 15.72 0.47
CA ALA A 231 -13.51 14.65 1.36
C ALA A 231 -12.53 13.66 0.68
N VAL A 232 -11.60 13.14 1.45
CA VAL A 232 -10.67 12.06 1.06
C VAL A 232 -10.68 11.00 2.15
N VAL A 233 -10.90 9.74 1.78
CA VAL A 233 -10.85 8.61 2.71
C VAL A 233 -9.88 7.57 2.18
N VAL A 234 -8.89 7.21 2.98
CA VAL A 234 -7.90 6.18 2.65
C VAL A 234 -8.10 4.99 3.59
N PHE A 235 -8.71 3.93 3.09
CA PHE A 235 -8.91 2.70 3.85
C PHE A 235 -7.64 1.84 3.86
N ASP A 236 -7.36 1.20 4.98
CA ASP A 236 -6.12 0.45 5.22
C ASP A 236 -4.88 1.26 4.86
N GLU A 237 -4.81 2.46 5.40
CA GLU A 237 -3.76 3.43 5.09
C GLU A 237 -2.34 2.88 5.29
N HIS A 238 -2.20 1.85 6.14
CA HIS A 238 -0.96 1.13 6.45
C HIS A 238 -0.56 0.11 5.37
N ASP A 239 -1.47 -0.24 4.43
CA ASP A 239 -1.22 -1.33 3.46
C ASP A 239 -0.11 -0.98 2.47
N GLU A 240 0.83 -1.92 2.31
CA GLU A 240 1.97 -1.76 1.39
C GLU A 240 1.57 -1.60 -0.08
N ALA A 241 0.34 -1.99 -0.46
CA ALA A 241 -0.18 -1.81 -1.82
C ALA A 241 -0.23 -0.34 -2.26
N TYR A 242 -0.23 0.61 -1.31
CA TYR A 242 -0.18 2.04 -1.60
C TYR A 242 1.21 2.54 -1.99
N GLN A 243 2.26 1.78 -1.75
CA GLN A 243 3.64 2.17 -2.03
C GLN A 243 4.28 1.26 -3.08
N GLY A 244 5.08 1.84 -3.98
CA GLY A 244 5.86 1.09 -4.97
C GLY A 244 7.25 0.76 -4.47
N GLU A 245 7.76 -0.43 -4.78
CA GLU A 245 9.16 -0.78 -4.53
C GLU A 245 10.13 -0.11 -5.51
N ALA A 246 9.68 0.18 -6.74
CA ALA A 246 10.49 0.85 -7.75
C ALA A 246 10.59 2.36 -7.45
N ALA A 247 11.78 2.93 -7.63
CA ALA A 247 11.96 4.38 -7.51
C ALA A 247 11.31 5.11 -8.72
N PRO A 248 10.63 6.23 -8.45
CA PRO A 248 10.37 6.83 -7.15
C PRO A 248 9.39 6.00 -6.31
N THR A 249 9.72 5.80 -5.04
CA THR A 249 8.99 4.95 -4.08
C THR A 249 7.77 5.66 -3.48
N TRP A 250 6.97 6.28 -4.31
CA TRP A 250 5.85 7.10 -3.88
C TRP A 250 4.72 6.31 -3.21
N ASN A 251 4.10 6.94 -2.21
CA ASN A 251 2.97 6.39 -1.46
C ASN A 251 1.67 7.15 -1.82
N ALA A 252 0.61 6.40 -2.13
CA ALA A 252 -0.68 6.98 -2.50
C ALA A 252 -1.40 7.64 -1.32
N ARG A 253 -1.22 7.14 -0.09
CA ARG A 253 -1.72 7.76 1.14
C ARG A 253 -1.19 9.20 1.24
N ASP A 254 0.12 9.38 1.14
CA ASP A 254 0.76 10.69 1.27
C ASP A 254 0.35 11.64 0.13
N ALA A 255 0.21 11.11 -1.11
CA ALA A 255 -0.29 11.87 -2.23
C ALA A 255 -1.75 12.31 -2.04
N ALA A 256 -2.60 11.46 -1.45
CA ALA A 256 -3.99 11.75 -1.14
C ALA A 256 -4.12 12.79 -0.01
N VAL A 257 -3.30 12.69 1.03
CA VAL A 257 -3.22 13.68 2.12
C VAL A 257 -2.81 15.05 1.59
N GLU A 258 -1.75 15.12 0.78
CA GLU A 258 -1.33 16.40 0.17
C GLU A 258 -2.40 16.97 -0.75
N ARG A 259 -3.12 16.12 -1.47
CA ARG A 259 -4.24 16.55 -2.30
C ARG A 259 -5.38 17.12 -1.47
N ALA A 260 -5.78 16.43 -0.39
CA ALA A 260 -6.79 16.94 0.54
C ALA A 260 -6.38 18.29 1.13
N ARG A 261 -5.13 18.42 1.55
CA ARG A 261 -4.57 19.68 2.08
C ARG A 261 -4.68 20.82 1.08
N ARG A 262 -4.38 20.59 -0.22
CA ARG A 262 -4.46 21.61 -1.28
C ARG A 262 -5.89 22.01 -1.58
N ASP A 263 -6.80 21.06 -1.57
CA ASP A 263 -8.21 21.29 -1.85
C ASP A 263 -8.98 21.87 -0.63
N GLY A 264 -8.42 21.83 0.57
CA GLY A 264 -9.09 22.13 1.83
C GLY A 264 -10.16 21.09 2.15
N ALA A 265 -9.92 19.83 1.75
CA ALA A 265 -10.82 18.71 1.97
C ALA A 265 -10.60 18.05 3.33
N ARG A 266 -11.64 17.47 3.91
CA ARG A 266 -11.52 16.56 5.04
C ARG A 266 -10.75 15.32 4.63
N CYS A 267 -9.79 14.88 5.45
CA CYS A 267 -8.97 13.71 5.15
C CYS A 267 -9.02 12.71 6.30
N LEU A 268 -9.43 11.48 5.99
CA LEU A 268 -9.47 10.39 6.94
C LEU A 268 -8.50 9.29 6.52
N LEU A 269 -7.65 8.89 7.47
CA LEU A 269 -6.76 7.73 7.37
C LEU A 269 -7.37 6.61 8.22
N VAL A 270 -7.88 5.57 7.57
CA VAL A 270 -8.72 4.54 8.20
C VAL A 270 -8.03 3.19 8.14
N GLY A 271 -8.04 2.46 9.24
CA GLY A 271 -7.54 1.08 9.24
C GLY A 271 -7.64 0.39 10.60
N PRO A 272 -7.53 -0.94 10.64
CA PRO A 272 -7.59 -1.70 11.90
C PRO A 272 -6.38 -1.44 12.80
N MET A 273 -5.29 -1.01 12.19
CA MET A 273 -4.06 -0.64 12.85
C MET A 273 -3.57 0.66 12.20
N PRO A 274 -3.79 1.81 12.86
CA PRO A 274 -3.15 3.05 12.41
C PRO A 274 -1.63 2.88 12.31
N SER A 275 -1.04 3.34 11.21
CA SER A 275 0.42 3.28 11.07
C SER A 275 1.10 4.30 11.98
N PRO A 276 2.36 4.08 12.41
CA PRO A 276 3.16 5.10 13.09
C PRO A 276 3.24 6.40 12.29
N ASP A 277 3.27 6.32 10.97
CA ASP A 277 3.23 7.48 10.07
C ASP A 277 1.94 8.30 10.23
N ALA A 278 0.79 7.63 10.27
CA ALA A 278 -0.51 8.29 10.44
C ALA A 278 -0.61 8.96 11.82
N VAL A 279 -0.19 8.25 12.88
CA VAL A 279 -0.26 8.77 14.26
C VAL A 279 0.65 9.97 14.47
N LEU A 280 1.86 9.96 13.92
CA LEU A 280 2.79 11.09 14.05
C LEU A 280 2.43 12.29 13.15
N SER A 281 1.71 12.06 12.06
CA SER A 281 1.29 13.11 11.12
C SER A 281 -0.16 13.56 11.28
N GLY A 282 -0.95 12.83 12.08
CA GLY A 282 -2.38 13.03 12.23
C GLY A 282 -2.80 13.64 13.56
N SER A 283 -4.10 13.65 13.76
CA SER A 283 -4.76 14.01 15.01
C SER A 283 -4.85 12.82 15.97
N SER A 284 -5.66 12.95 17.01
CA SER A 284 -6.01 11.84 17.90
C SER A 284 -6.63 10.66 17.13
N VAL A 285 -6.43 9.44 17.63
CA VAL A 285 -7.04 8.24 17.04
C VAL A 285 -8.49 8.13 17.50
N ILE A 286 -9.40 8.18 16.54
CA ILE A 286 -10.84 8.01 16.76
C ILE A 286 -11.20 6.54 16.49
N ALA A 287 -12.05 5.97 17.33
CA ALA A 287 -12.44 4.58 17.21
C ALA A 287 -13.92 4.40 17.58
N ALA A 288 -14.53 3.32 17.09
CA ALA A 288 -15.83 2.85 17.57
C ALA A 288 -15.75 2.39 19.04
N ALA A 289 -16.87 2.02 19.62
CA ALA A 289 -16.90 1.43 20.96
C ALA A 289 -16.04 0.13 20.99
N LYS A 290 -15.36 -0.13 22.09
CA LYS A 290 -14.48 -1.32 22.23
C LYS A 290 -15.19 -2.64 21.95
N ALA A 291 -16.51 -2.73 22.23
CA ALA A 291 -17.31 -3.91 21.93
C ALA A 291 -17.43 -4.13 20.42
N ASP A 292 -17.67 -3.08 19.65
CA ASP A 292 -17.81 -3.12 18.20
C ASP A 292 -16.47 -3.42 17.52
N GLU A 293 -15.38 -2.81 18.01
CA GLU A 293 -14.05 -3.13 17.52
C GLU A 293 -13.70 -4.60 17.74
N ARG A 294 -14.01 -5.13 18.93
CA ARG A 294 -13.75 -6.52 19.27
C ARG A 294 -14.62 -7.48 18.44
N GLU A 295 -15.87 -7.12 18.15
CA GLU A 295 -16.75 -7.90 17.26
C GLU A 295 -16.22 -7.93 15.83
N ALA A 296 -15.62 -6.84 15.36
CA ALA A 296 -15.03 -6.75 14.03
C ALA A 296 -13.72 -7.54 13.85
N TRP A 297 -13.25 -8.26 14.88
CA TRP A 297 -12.10 -9.16 14.83
C TRP A 297 -12.55 -10.60 15.04
N PRO A 298 -12.03 -11.61 14.30
CA PRO A 298 -12.23 -13.01 14.65
C PRO A 298 -11.52 -13.37 15.96
N ARG A 299 -11.73 -14.59 16.42
CA ARG A 299 -10.93 -15.13 17.52
C ARG A 299 -9.52 -15.43 17.02
N VAL A 300 -8.50 -14.92 17.72
CA VAL A 300 -7.09 -15.22 17.46
C VAL A 300 -6.61 -16.17 18.55
N GLN A 301 -6.20 -17.36 18.15
CA GLN A 301 -5.63 -18.39 19.02
C GLN A 301 -4.10 -18.44 18.80
N ILE A 302 -3.34 -18.30 19.88
CA ILE A 302 -1.91 -18.36 19.86
C ILE A 302 -1.48 -19.76 20.35
N ALA A 303 -0.85 -20.54 19.48
CA ALA A 303 -0.28 -21.84 19.81
C ALA A 303 1.21 -21.66 20.17
N ASP A 304 1.50 -21.77 21.46
CA ASP A 304 2.86 -21.67 22.00
C ASP A 304 3.68 -22.92 21.65
N ARG A 305 4.75 -22.72 20.90
CA ARG A 305 5.64 -23.77 20.44
C ARG A 305 7.02 -23.76 21.10
N ARG A 306 7.18 -23.12 22.24
CA ARG A 306 8.45 -23.06 22.98
C ARG A 306 8.93 -24.42 23.45
N GLN A 307 7.99 -25.33 23.74
CA GLN A 307 8.30 -26.70 24.20
C GLN A 307 8.59 -27.67 23.05
N ASP A 308 8.30 -27.28 21.80
CA ASP A 308 8.54 -28.16 20.65
C ASP A 308 10.05 -28.22 20.32
N ASP A 309 10.57 -29.40 20.06
CA ASP A 309 11.96 -29.54 19.59
C ASP A 309 12.08 -29.01 18.14
N PRO A 310 12.80 -27.91 17.91
CA PRO A 310 12.99 -27.39 16.57
C PRO A 310 13.79 -28.30 15.65
N ALA A 311 14.39 -29.34 16.21
CA ALA A 311 15.23 -30.29 15.49
C ALA A 311 14.45 -31.41 14.83
N THR A 312 13.31 -31.78 15.37
CA THR A 312 12.48 -32.86 14.82
C THR A 312 11.83 -32.45 13.51
N GLY A 313 11.92 -31.16 13.17
CA GLY A 313 11.31 -30.62 11.96
C GLY A 313 9.78 -30.61 12.01
N GLU A 314 9.22 -30.83 13.17
CA GLU A 314 7.76 -30.75 13.36
C GLU A 314 7.27 -29.32 13.16
N TRP A 315 6.82 -29.06 11.96
CA TRP A 315 6.18 -27.79 11.56
C TRP A 315 4.74 -27.68 12.09
N CYS A 316 4.16 -28.80 12.56
CA CYS A 316 2.77 -28.94 12.94
C CYS A 316 2.63 -29.22 14.44
N GLY A 317 2.17 -28.23 15.20
CA GLY A 317 1.77 -28.43 16.59
C GLY A 317 0.40 -29.10 16.70
N GLU A 318 0.03 -29.53 17.91
CA GLU A 318 -1.24 -30.25 18.18
C GLU A 318 -2.46 -29.49 17.69
N ALA A 319 -2.58 -28.19 18.01
CA ALA A 319 -3.70 -27.35 17.59
C ALA A 319 -3.85 -27.26 16.06
N LEU A 320 -2.73 -27.19 15.32
CA LEU A 320 -2.77 -27.22 13.86
C LEU A 320 -3.17 -28.61 13.34
N ALA A 321 -2.68 -29.68 13.96
CA ALA A 321 -3.02 -31.05 13.58
C ALA A 321 -4.53 -31.35 13.77
N GLU A 322 -5.13 -30.84 14.83
CA GLU A 322 -6.58 -30.92 15.06
C GLU A 322 -7.34 -30.14 14.00
N LEU A 323 -6.92 -28.91 13.71
CA LEU A 323 -7.51 -28.05 12.70
C LEU A 323 -7.48 -28.69 11.30
N LEU A 324 -6.36 -29.33 10.93
CA LEU A 324 -6.21 -30.00 9.63
C LEU A 324 -7.17 -31.19 9.46
N ARG A 325 -7.65 -31.79 10.54
CA ARG A 325 -8.63 -32.88 10.55
C ARG A 325 -10.08 -32.40 10.56
N SER A 326 -10.31 -31.09 10.76
CA SER A 326 -11.67 -30.53 10.77
C SER A 326 -12.27 -30.48 9.34
N ASP A 327 -13.59 -30.40 9.27
CA ASP A 327 -14.34 -30.36 8.00
C ASP A 327 -14.45 -28.96 7.38
N GLY A 328 -13.76 -27.96 7.92
CA GLY A 328 -13.80 -26.58 7.43
C GLY A 328 -12.86 -26.30 6.26
N THR A 329 -13.04 -25.11 5.68
CA THR A 329 -12.06 -24.51 4.76
C THR A 329 -10.92 -23.91 5.56
N VAL A 330 -9.73 -24.49 5.44
CA VAL A 330 -8.53 -24.06 6.17
C VAL A 330 -7.50 -23.50 5.19
N VAL A 331 -7.00 -22.32 5.49
CA VAL A 331 -5.94 -21.65 4.73
C VAL A 331 -4.68 -21.59 5.59
N CYS A 332 -3.65 -22.33 5.20
CA CYS A 332 -2.36 -22.31 5.86
C CYS A 332 -1.39 -21.34 5.18
N VAL A 333 -0.84 -20.42 5.96
CA VAL A 333 0.13 -19.44 5.50
C VAL A 333 1.52 -19.85 5.98
N LEU A 334 2.45 -20.01 5.04
CA LEU A 334 3.84 -20.29 5.28
C LEU A 334 4.71 -19.39 4.41
N ASN A 335 5.10 -18.24 4.96
CA ASN A 335 5.97 -17.29 4.26
C ASN A 335 7.41 -17.73 4.32
N ARG A 336 7.91 -18.25 3.19
CA ARG A 336 9.32 -18.69 3.06
C ARG A 336 10.06 -18.04 1.89
N THR A 337 9.71 -16.80 1.58
CA THR A 337 10.43 -16.02 0.57
C THR A 337 11.57 -15.18 1.16
N GLY A 338 11.64 -15.01 2.48
CA GLY A 338 12.72 -14.31 3.16
C GLY A 338 13.98 -15.16 3.30
N ARG A 339 15.15 -14.61 2.98
CA ARG A 339 16.47 -15.18 3.25
C ARG A 339 16.80 -15.26 4.75
N ALA A 340 15.91 -14.90 5.64
CA ALA A 340 16.07 -15.01 7.08
C ALA A 340 16.05 -16.49 7.49
N ARG A 341 17.21 -17.09 7.59
CA ARG A 341 17.41 -18.42 8.18
C ARG A 341 17.38 -18.25 9.68
N LEU A 342 16.21 -18.40 10.30
CA LEU A 342 16.09 -18.37 11.75
C LEU A 342 17.03 -19.41 12.37
N ALA A 343 17.76 -19.00 13.38
CA ALA A 343 18.67 -19.84 14.12
C ALA A 343 18.12 -20.08 15.53
N TYR A 344 17.87 -21.34 15.87
CA TYR A 344 17.40 -21.74 17.19
C TYR A 344 18.53 -22.47 17.93
N CYS A 345 18.63 -22.21 19.22
CA CYS A 345 19.58 -22.94 20.07
C CYS A 345 19.26 -24.44 20.08
N ALA A 346 20.24 -25.29 19.80
CA ALA A 346 20.03 -26.71 19.77
C ALA A 346 19.79 -27.34 21.17
N SER A 347 20.10 -26.60 22.25
CA SER A 347 19.98 -27.08 23.62
C SER A 347 18.68 -26.63 24.31
N CYS A 348 18.28 -25.37 24.17
CA CYS A 348 17.10 -24.83 24.85
C CYS A 348 15.97 -24.36 23.91
N GLY A 349 16.14 -24.47 22.59
CA GLY A 349 15.13 -24.07 21.62
C GLY A 349 14.96 -22.55 21.43
N GLU A 350 15.69 -21.73 22.18
CA GLU A 350 15.54 -20.26 22.12
C GLU A 350 15.97 -19.72 20.76
N LEU A 351 15.18 -18.76 20.21
CA LEU A 351 15.47 -18.07 18.97
C LEU A 351 16.60 -17.06 19.17
N ALA A 352 17.61 -17.07 18.31
CA ALA A 352 18.68 -16.07 18.33
C ALA A 352 18.16 -14.70 17.87
N ARG A 353 18.01 -13.76 18.81
CA ARG A 353 17.49 -12.42 18.61
C ARG A 353 18.49 -11.35 19.05
N SER A 354 18.38 -10.18 18.46
CA SER A 354 19.05 -8.96 18.94
C SER A 354 18.38 -8.47 20.22
N ARG A 355 19.16 -8.14 21.23
CA ARG A 355 18.64 -7.51 22.48
C ARG A 355 18.14 -6.09 22.25
N LEU A 356 18.70 -5.40 21.24
CA LEU A 356 18.36 -4.02 20.95
C LEU A 356 17.09 -3.92 20.13
N THR A 357 16.94 -4.78 19.11
CA THR A 357 15.87 -4.68 18.12
C THR A 357 14.78 -5.74 18.25
N GLY A 358 15.03 -6.80 19.04
CA GLY A 358 14.17 -7.98 19.14
C GLY A 358 14.15 -8.86 17.88
N ARG A 359 14.87 -8.50 16.82
CA ARG A 359 14.89 -9.18 15.53
C ARG A 359 15.81 -10.38 15.49
N ALA A 360 15.54 -11.29 14.54
CA ALA A 360 16.38 -12.47 14.37
C ALA A 360 17.77 -12.10 13.87
N LEU A 361 18.78 -12.69 14.51
CA LEU A 361 20.18 -12.56 14.13
C LEU A 361 20.51 -13.49 12.95
N ARG A 362 21.37 -13.04 12.06
CA ARG A 362 21.92 -13.88 10.98
C ARG A 362 23.05 -14.75 11.54
N LEU A 363 22.95 -16.05 11.31
CA LEU A 363 24.02 -16.99 11.67
C LEU A 363 24.90 -17.30 10.46
N GLU A 364 26.15 -16.80 10.48
CA GLU A 364 27.17 -17.06 9.46
C GLU A 364 28.47 -17.46 10.11
N LYS A 365 29.07 -18.56 9.66
CA LYS A 365 30.39 -19.04 10.14
C LYS A 365 30.56 -19.04 11.66
N GLN A 366 29.55 -19.48 12.43
CA GLN A 366 29.53 -19.48 13.90
C GLN A 366 29.54 -18.08 14.56
N GLN A 367 29.11 -17.06 13.84
CA GLN A 367 28.90 -15.72 14.37
C GLN A 367 27.45 -15.28 14.10
N PHE A 368 26.92 -14.50 15.01
CA PHE A 368 25.68 -13.77 14.80
C PHE A 368 25.98 -12.37 14.31
N THR A 369 25.26 -11.94 13.29
CA THR A 369 25.27 -10.56 12.81
C THR A 369 23.86 -9.98 12.98
N ASP A 370 23.76 -8.85 13.64
CA ASP A 370 22.54 -8.07 13.68
C ASP A 370 22.40 -7.32 12.34
N PRO A 371 21.34 -7.59 11.57
CA PRO A 371 21.16 -6.96 10.27
C PRO A 371 20.91 -5.46 10.33
N ASP A 372 20.49 -4.92 11.48
CA ASP A 372 20.16 -3.51 11.65
C ASP A 372 21.35 -2.67 12.15
N SER A 373 22.01 -3.15 13.19
CA SER A 373 23.17 -2.45 13.78
C SER A 373 24.49 -2.81 13.11
N GLY A 374 24.55 -3.93 12.38
CA GLY A 374 25.79 -4.48 11.84
C GLY A 374 26.68 -5.10 12.92
N ASP A 375 26.24 -5.18 14.16
CA ASP A 375 27.00 -5.77 15.26
C ASP A 375 27.25 -7.27 15.03
N VAL A 376 28.49 -7.71 15.27
CA VAL A 376 28.93 -9.09 15.05
C VAL A 376 29.41 -9.67 16.37
N ARG A 377 28.83 -10.81 16.77
CA ARG A 377 29.19 -11.49 18.00
C ARG A 377 29.33 -13.02 17.79
N PRO A 378 30.06 -13.73 18.64
CA PRO A 378 30.10 -15.20 18.60
C PRO A 378 28.68 -15.79 18.73
N ALA A 379 28.42 -16.91 18.03
CA ALA A 379 27.16 -17.63 18.14
C ALA A 379 27.10 -18.40 19.48
N VAL A 380 26.72 -17.69 20.53
CA VAL A 380 26.48 -18.20 21.87
C VAL A 380 25.04 -17.90 22.25
N CYS A 381 24.32 -18.90 22.75
CA CYS A 381 22.97 -18.72 23.24
C CYS A 381 22.98 -17.86 24.53
N GLU A 382 22.29 -16.74 24.49
CA GLU A 382 22.21 -15.83 25.63
C GLU A 382 21.42 -16.41 26.81
N PHE A 383 20.56 -17.40 26.54
CA PHE A 383 19.72 -18.01 27.55
C PHE A 383 20.45 -19.18 28.29
N CYS A 384 21.10 -20.07 27.54
CA CYS A 384 21.70 -21.28 28.13
C CYS A 384 23.22 -21.44 27.90
N GLY A 385 23.88 -20.50 27.22
CA GLY A 385 25.32 -20.53 26.95
C GLY A 385 25.77 -21.54 25.88
N ALA A 386 24.87 -22.30 25.28
CA ALA A 386 25.23 -23.28 24.26
C ALA A 386 25.69 -22.60 22.95
N THR A 387 26.60 -23.28 22.22
CA THR A 387 27.20 -22.77 20.97
C THR A 387 26.67 -23.46 19.72
N LYS A 388 25.82 -24.49 19.88
CA LYS A 388 25.21 -25.19 18.76
C LYS A 388 23.87 -24.61 18.41
N PHE A 389 23.70 -24.22 17.14
CA PHE A 389 22.47 -23.69 16.61
C PHE A 389 21.98 -24.49 15.42
N ARG A 390 20.68 -24.60 15.27
CA ARG A 390 20.00 -25.27 14.17
C ARG A 390 19.26 -24.22 13.33
N ARG A 391 19.18 -24.48 12.03
CA ARG A 391 18.45 -23.63 11.09
C ARG A 391 17.13 -24.31 10.71
N ALA A 392 16.01 -23.63 10.86
CA ALA A 392 14.72 -24.15 10.40
C ALA A 392 14.75 -24.35 8.87
N ARG A 393 14.46 -25.56 8.41
CA ARG A 393 14.46 -25.92 6.98
C ARG A 393 13.24 -26.77 6.64
N VAL A 394 12.09 -26.17 6.32
CA VAL A 394 11.00 -26.90 5.63
C VAL A 394 10.48 -26.06 4.48
N GLY A 395 10.40 -26.57 3.26
CA GLY A 395 9.82 -25.87 2.10
C GLY A 395 8.30 -26.10 2.02
N VAL A 396 7.56 -25.16 1.40
CA VAL A 396 6.09 -25.24 1.22
C VAL A 396 5.66 -26.60 0.64
N LYS A 397 6.42 -27.15 -0.30
CA LYS A 397 6.11 -28.44 -0.92
C LYS A 397 6.16 -29.62 0.05
N GLY A 398 7.20 -29.71 0.88
CA GLY A 398 7.31 -30.78 1.89
C GLY A 398 6.23 -30.68 2.97
N VAL A 399 5.87 -29.46 3.37
CA VAL A 399 4.76 -29.20 4.30
C VAL A 399 3.45 -29.64 3.68
N ALA A 400 3.19 -29.34 2.41
CA ALA A 400 1.94 -29.70 1.73
C ALA A 400 1.73 -31.23 1.68
N GLU A 401 2.76 -31.99 1.33
CA GLU A 401 2.68 -33.45 1.28
C GLU A 401 2.40 -34.09 2.66
N GLU A 402 2.96 -33.48 3.70
CA GLU A 402 2.71 -33.93 5.07
C GLU A 402 1.33 -33.51 5.57
N MET A 403 0.84 -32.32 5.19
CA MET A 403 -0.53 -31.87 5.46
C MET A 403 -1.56 -32.80 4.84
N GLU A 404 -1.37 -33.23 3.58
CA GLU A 404 -2.27 -34.19 2.93
C GLU A 404 -2.38 -35.49 3.72
N ARG A 405 -1.24 -35.99 4.21
CA ARG A 405 -1.19 -37.21 5.01
C ARG A 405 -1.89 -37.06 6.36
N LEU A 406 -1.69 -35.93 7.05
CA LEU A 406 -2.33 -35.64 8.35
C LEU A 406 -3.82 -35.36 8.21
N ALA A 407 -4.21 -34.58 7.20
CA ALA A 407 -5.57 -34.16 6.97
C ALA A 407 -6.43 -35.27 6.30
N ARG A 408 -5.79 -36.25 5.65
CA ARG A 408 -6.44 -37.27 4.81
C ARG A 408 -7.33 -36.67 3.72
N ARG A 409 -6.97 -35.49 3.24
CA ARG A 409 -7.66 -34.76 2.15
C ARG A 409 -6.63 -33.99 1.31
N ALA A 410 -6.98 -33.69 0.04
CA ALA A 410 -6.12 -32.98 -0.88
C ALA A 410 -5.80 -31.56 -0.40
N VAL A 411 -4.56 -31.12 -0.59
CA VAL A 411 -4.07 -29.79 -0.30
C VAL A 411 -3.82 -29.01 -1.60
N THR A 412 -4.45 -27.87 -1.74
CA THR A 412 -4.24 -26.97 -2.86
C THR A 412 -3.09 -26.02 -2.55
N GLN A 413 -1.99 -26.15 -3.28
CA GLN A 413 -0.86 -25.22 -3.16
C GLN A 413 -1.13 -23.95 -3.98
N VAL A 414 -1.09 -22.79 -3.32
CA VAL A 414 -1.24 -21.47 -3.96
C VAL A 414 0.14 -20.82 -4.07
N VAL A 415 0.78 -20.95 -5.23
CA VAL A 415 2.10 -20.36 -5.52
C VAL A 415 1.91 -19.09 -6.35
N GLY A 416 2.83 -18.14 -6.27
CA GLY A 416 2.82 -16.90 -7.05
C GLY A 416 2.78 -17.17 -8.57
N GLY A 417 1.60 -17.05 -9.21
CA GLY A 417 1.29 -17.39 -10.60
C GLY A 417 -0.20 -17.77 -10.71
N ALA A 418 -0.78 -17.92 -11.88
CA ALA A 418 -2.23 -18.12 -12.06
C ALA A 418 -2.84 -19.20 -11.16
N VAL A 419 -4.00 -18.89 -10.56
CA VAL A 419 -4.84 -19.87 -9.86
C VAL A 419 -5.44 -20.81 -10.89
N PRO A 420 -5.38 -22.14 -10.74
CA PRO A 420 -6.31 -23.00 -11.46
C PRO A 420 -7.72 -22.72 -10.95
N ASP A 421 -8.66 -22.39 -11.85
CA ASP A 421 -10.08 -22.26 -11.53
C ASP A 421 -10.58 -23.53 -10.85
N ALA A 422 -10.98 -23.43 -9.59
CA ALA A 422 -11.60 -24.54 -8.83
C ALA A 422 -12.98 -24.96 -9.38
N THR A 423 -13.42 -24.35 -10.51
CA THR A 423 -14.67 -24.67 -11.20
C THR A 423 -14.50 -25.56 -12.43
N SER A 424 -13.27 -25.98 -12.79
CA SER A 424 -13.03 -26.75 -14.03
C SER A 424 -12.90 -28.29 -13.85
N ALA A 425 -13.26 -28.82 -12.69
CA ALA A 425 -13.23 -30.28 -12.45
C ALA A 425 -14.61 -30.93 -12.65
N SER A 426 -15.35 -30.60 -13.73
CA SER A 426 -16.38 -31.49 -14.30
C SER A 426 -17.04 -30.84 -15.52
N ALA A 427 -16.43 -30.90 -16.69
CA ALA A 427 -17.16 -30.88 -17.95
C ALA A 427 -16.35 -31.63 -19.03
N GLY A 428 -16.76 -32.84 -19.31
CA GLY A 428 -16.34 -33.56 -20.51
C GLY A 428 -16.89 -32.88 -21.77
N PRO A 429 -16.29 -33.09 -22.96
CA PRO A 429 -16.67 -32.42 -24.19
C PRO A 429 -17.92 -33.03 -24.83
N GLY A 430 -18.95 -32.21 -25.05
CA GLY A 430 -20.14 -32.63 -25.78
C GLY A 430 -21.13 -31.54 -26.12
N ALA A 431 -21.21 -31.24 -27.41
CA ALA A 431 -22.35 -30.77 -28.21
C ALA A 431 -22.78 -29.30 -28.14
N ALA A 432 -22.56 -28.64 -29.28
CA ALA A 432 -23.21 -27.41 -29.74
C ALA A 432 -24.71 -27.64 -30.01
N GLY A 433 -25.56 -26.63 -29.70
CA GLY A 433 -26.97 -26.60 -30.08
C GLY A 433 -27.66 -25.32 -29.69
N ALA A 434 -28.11 -24.56 -30.67
CA ALA A 434 -28.80 -23.29 -30.61
C ALA A 434 -30.20 -23.39 -29.94
N GLY A 435 -30.66 -22.28 -29.33
CA GLY A 435 -32.04 -22.11 -28.89
C GLY A 435 -32.30 -20.79 -28.19
N VAL A 436 -32.98 -19.88 -28.89
CA VAL A 436 -33.50 -18.59 -28.43
C VAL A 436 -34.77 -18.82 -27.60
N GLY A 437 -34.92 -18.11 -26.49
CA GLY A 437 -36.24 -17.73 -25.95
C GLY A 437 -36.50 -17.99 -24.49
N ALA A 438 -37.03 -16.92 -23.88
CA ALA A 438 -37.91 -16.86 -22.71
C ALA A 438 -37.30 -16.48 -21.35
N SER A 439 -37.76 -15.31 -20.94
CA SER A 439 -37.68 -14.71 -19.61
C SER A 439 -38.02 -15.67 -18.47
N SER A 440 -37.11 -15.92 -17.58
CA SER A 440 -37.41 -16.49 -16.28
C SER A 440 -36.67 -15.71 -15.18
N ARG A 441 -37.45 -15.32 -14.16
CA ARG A 441 -36.99 -14.69 -12.91
C ARG A 441 -35.74 -15.41 -12.43
N ARG A 442 -34.62 -14.70 -12.40
CA ARG A 442 -33.40 -15.20 -11.75
C ARG A 442 -33.68 -15.34 -10.24
N GLN A 443 -33.95 -16.57 -9.84
CA GLN A 443 -33.80 -16.96 -8.46
C GLN A 443 -32.33 -16.75 -8.08
N GLN A 444 -32.10 -16.01 -7.01
CA GLN A 444 -30.77 -15.93 -6.38
C GLN A 444 -30.29 -17.38 -6.11
N PRO A 445 -29.08 -17.75 -6.52
CA PRO A 445 -28.56 -19.07 -6.16
C PRO A 445 -28.48 -19.17 -4.64
N ARG A 446 -29.14 -20.19 -4.08
CA ARG A 446 -28.94 -20.59 -2.68
C ARG A 446 -27.44 -20.81 -2.48
N PRO A 447 -26.87 -20.40 -1.31
CA PRO A 447 -25.49 -20.70 -1.01
C PRO A 447 -25.29 -22.21 -1.07
N GLN A 448 -24.56 -22.69 -2.09
CA GLN A 448 -24.12 -24.07 -2.14
C GLN A 448 -23.25 -24.32 -0.91
N ALA A 449 -23.53 -25.40 -0.17
CA ALA A 449 -22.69 -25.83 0.93
C ALA A 449 -21.25 -25.93 0.42
N ARG A 450 -20.37 -25.14 1.03
CA ARG A 450 -18.95 -25.11 0.66
C ARG A 450 -18.37 -26.50 0.87
N GLN A 451 -17.75 -27.06 -0.16
CA GLN A 451 -16.94 -28.27 0.03
C GLN A 451 -15.72 -27.92 0.88
N PRO A 452 -15.42 -28.70 1.92
CA PRO A 452 -14.25 -28.51 2.75
C PRO A 452 -12.98 -28.47 1.90
N ALA A 453 -12.18 -27.42 2.03
CA ALA A 453 -10.97 -27.23 1.22
C ALA A 453 -9.77 -26.89 2.11
N LEU A 454 -8.60 -27.41 1.73
CA LEU A 454 -7.36 -27.13 2.42
C LEU A 454 -6.37 -26.46 1.47
N PHE A 455 -5.95 -25.27 1.83
CA PHE A 455 -5.02 -24.47 1.04
C PHE A 455 -3.71 -24.25 1.81
N ILE A 456 -2.59 -24.23 1.10
CA ILE A 456 -1.30 -23.77 1.63
C ILE A 456 -0.62 -22.85 0.63
N GLY A 457 0.03 -21.80 1.13
CA GLY A 457 0.81 -20.89 0.29
C GLY A 457 1.55 -19.85 1.10
N THR A 458 2.21 -18.94 0.41
CA THR A 458 2.72 -17.71 1.02
C THR A 458 1.54 -16.76 1.31
N GLU A 459 1.82 -15.55 1.79
CA GLU A 459 0.78 -14.50 1.99
C GLU A 459 -0.16 -14.33 0.78
N ALA A 460 0.33 -14.65 -0.43
CA ALA A 460 -0.49 -14.60 -1.65
C ALA A 460 -1.78 -15.44 -1.55
N VAL A 461 -1.82 -16.47 -0.71
CA VAL A 461 -3.02 -17.29 -0.49
C VAL A 461 -4.16 -16.46 0.12
N LEU A 462 -3.84 -15.48 0.98
CA LEU A 462 -4.83 -14.60 1.63
C LEU A 462 -5.56 -13.69 0.63
N HIS A 463 -4.98 -13.45 -0.53
CA HIS A 463 -5.58 -12.64 -1.59
C HIS A 463 -6.36 -13.45 -2.63
N ARG A 464 -6.18 -14.78 -2.66
CA ARG A 464 -6.71 -15.65 -3.71
C ARG A 464 -7.86 -16.53 -3.27
N VAL A 465 -7.92 -16.84 -2.00
CA VAL A 465 -9.05 -17.58 -1.42
C VAL A 465 -10.14 -16.58 -1.04
N PRO A 466 -11.40 -16.78 -1.44
CA PRO A 466 -12.46 -15.80 -1.22
C PRO A 466 -12.91 -15.70 0.24
N SER A 467 -12.77 -16.79 1.01
CA SER A 467 -13.09 -16.86 2.45
C SER A 467 -12.64 -18.18 3.04
N ALA A 468 -12.40 -18.20 4.34
CA ALA A 468 -12.00 -19.38 5.09
C ALA A 468 -12.76 -19.48 6.41
N ASP A 469 -12.91 -20.70 6.93
CA ASP A 469 -13.39 -20.92 8.30
C ASP A 469 -12.24 -20.71 9.28
N THR A 470 -11.00 -21.07 8.86
CA THR A 470 -9.82 -20.78 9.67
C THR A 470 -8.63 -20.43 8.78
N VAL A 471 -7.85 -19.44 9.23
CA VAL A 471 -6.51 -19.15 8.70
C VAL A 471 -5.48 -19.57 9.75
N ALA A 472 -4.52 -20.40 9.35
CA ALA A 472 -3.44 -20.87 10.21
C ALA A 472 -2.07 -20.36 9.72
N PHE A 473 -1.37 -19.61 10.54
CA PHE A 473 0.03 -19.26 10.30
C PHE A 473 0.92 -20.38 10.86
N VAL A 474 1.60 -21.08 9.96
CA VAL A 474 2.38 -22.28 10.29
C VAL A 474 3.67 -21.93 11.03
N ASP A 475 4.29 -20.81 10.68
CA ASP A 475 5.48 -20.26 11.32
C ASP A 475 5.41 -18.73 11.24
N PHE A 476 5.02 -18.10 12.34
CA PHE A 476 4.83 -16.65 12.39
C PHE A 476 6.06 -15.91 12.93
N ASP A 477 7.03 -16.62 13.51
CA ASP A 477 8.23 -16.02 14.08
C ASP A 477 9.05 -15.26 13.03
N GLN A 478 9.02 -15.74 11.78
CA GLN A 478 9.72 -15.10 10.66
C GLN A 478 9.20 -13.70 10.36
N GLU A 479 7.89 -13.48 10.52
CA GLU A 479 7.27 -12.19 10.31
C GLU A 479 7.57 -11.23 11.46
N LEU A 480 7.45 -11.73 12.69
CA LEU A 480 7.71 -10.95 13.91
C LEU A 480 9.18 -10.50 14.04
N THR A 481 10.10 -11.31 13.53
CA THR A 481 11.56 -11.09 13.68
C THR A 481 12.27 -10.74 12.37
N ALA A 482 11.51 -10.42 11.32
CA ALA A 482 12.09 -10.04 10.04
C ALA A 482 13.05 -8.84 10.20
N PRO A 483 14.21 -8.84 9.50
CA PRO A 483 15.19 -7.76 9.61
C PRO A 483 14.73 -6.52 8.81
N ARG A 484 13.62 -5.95 9.19
CA ARG A 484 13.00 -4.77 8.58
C ARG A 484 12.42 -3.89 9.66
N TYR A 485 12.59 -2.57 9.55
CA TYR A 485 12.10 -1.65 10.57
C TYR A 485 10.57 -1.66 10.72
N ARG A 486 9.84 -2.11 9.69
CA ARG A 486 8.38 -2.26 9.68
C ARG A 486 7.88 -3.68 9.97
N ALA A 487 8.73 -4.57 10.45
CA ALA A 487 8.37 -5.99 10.65
C ALA A 487 7.09 -6.18 11.49
N GLY A 488 6.93 -5.43 12.58
CA GLY A 488 5.72 -5.49 13.42
C GLY A 488 4.46 -5.03 12.69
N GLU A 489 4.53 -3.96 11.89
CA GLU A 489 3.41 -3.50 11.05
C GLU A 489 3.04 -4.55 9.99
N GLU A 490 4.03 -5.08 9.30
CA GLU A 490 3.81 -6.08 8.24
C GLU A 490 3.20 -7.37 8.83
N ALA A 491 3.68 -7.81 9.99
CA ALA A 491 3.12 -8.95 10.71
C ALA A 491 1.66 -8.69 11.12
N PHE A 492 1.36 -7.50 11.66
CA PHE A 492 -0.01 -7.15 12.03
C PHE A 492 -0.92 -7.06 10.79
N ALA A 493 -0.44 -6.48 9.68
CA ALA A 493 -1.18 -6.41 8.43
C ALA A 493 -1.55 -7.81 7.87
N LEU A 494 -0.69 -8.82 8.06
CA LEU A 494 -1.03 -10.20 7.72
C LEU A 494 -2.19 -10.75 8.57
N LEU A 495 -2.22 -10.44 9.87
CA LEU A 495 -3.32 -10.81 10.76
C LEU A 495 -4.62 -10.10 10.35
N VAL A 496 -4.57 -8.84 9.95
CA VAL A 496 -5.72 -8.09 9.41
C VAL A 496 -6.26 -8.75 8.14
N ARG A 497 -5.39 -9.13 7.21
CA ARG A 497 -5.79 -9.83 5.96
C ARG A 497 -6.43 -11.18 6.28
N ALA A 498 -5.87 -11.93 7.22
CA ALA A 498 -6.45 -13.20 7.70
C ALA A 498 -7.82 -12.97 8.35
N ALA A 499 -7.98 -11.93 9.17
CA ALA A 499 -9.24 -11.60 9.82
C ALA A 499 -10.37 -11.34 8.80
N ARG A 500 -10.08 -10.61 7.73
CA ARG A 500 -11.05 -10.35 6.65
C ARG A 500 -11.48 -11.60 5.91
N LEU A 501 -10.60 -12.58 5.82
CA LEU A 501 -10.90 -13.86 5.17
C LEU A 501 -11.84 -14.73 6.01
N VAL A 502 -11.69 -14.62 7.32
CA VAL A 502 -12.39 -15.42 8.34
C VAL A 502 -13.73 -14.80 8.73
N GLY A 503 -13.78 -13.48 8.91
CA GLY A 503 -15.00 -12.76 9.32
C GLY A 503 -14.97 -12.29 10.77
N THR A 504 -16.16 -11.91 11.29
CA THR A 504 -16.34 -11.32 12.64
C THR A 504 -16.23 -12.36 13.77
N ARG A 505 -16.16 -11.87 15.00
CA ARG A 505 -16.06 -12.69 16.23
C ARG A 505 -17.27 -13.57 16.50
N SER A 506 -18.48 -13.06 16.20
CA SER A 506 -19.72 -13.81 16.29
C SER A 506 -19.81 -14.93 15.26
N GLY A 507 -19.00 -14.89 14.21
CA GLY A 507 -18.81 -16.00 13.29
C GLY A 507 -18.10 -17.18 13.95
N SER A 508 -18.19 -18.36 13.32
CA SER A 508 -17.51 -19.58 13.79
C SER A 508 -16.03 -19.62 13.46
N GLY A 509 -15.53 -18.66 12.68
CA GLY A 509 -14.17 -18.66 12.14
C GLY A 509 -13.11 -18.19 13.15
N SER A 510 -11.85 -18.60 12.92
CA SER A 510 -10.72 -18.26 13.79
C SER A 510 -9.40 -18.10 13.05
N ILE A 511 -8.45 -17.44 13.69
CA ILE A 511 -7.05 -17.38 13.25
C ILE A 511 -6.23 -18.19 14.24
N LEU A 512 -5.44 -19.15 13.75
CA LEU A 512 -4.44 -19.89 14.53
C LEU A 512 -3.05 -19.38 14.20
N VAL A 513 -2.31 -18.97 15.22
CA VAL A 513 -0.91 -18.52 15.06
C VAL A 513 0.02 -19.46 15.80
N GLN A 514 0.82 -20.23 15.09
CA GLN A 514 1.91 -21.00 15.68
C GLN A 514 3.17 -20.14 15.82
N THR A 515 3.69 -20.04 17.04
CA THR A 515 4.85 -19.19 17.35
C THR A 515 5.63 -19.69 18.57
N ARG A 516 6.91 -19.37 18.61
CA ARG A 516 7.77 -19.48 19.81
C ARG A 516 7.89 -18.16 20.56
N LEU A 517 7.16 -17.14 20.10
CA LEU A 517 7.10 -15.80 20.67
C LEU A 517 5.65 -15.44 21.08
N PRO A 518 4.97 -16.25 21.91
CA PRO A 518 3.55 -16.07 22.21
C PRO A 518 3.26 -14.74 22.90
N ASP A 519 4.25 -14.20 23.63
CA ASP A 519 4.13 -12.94 24.37
C ASP A 519 4.51 -11.70 23.52
N HIS A 520 4.64 -11.85 22.19
CA HIS A 520 4.99 -10.73 21.32
C HIS A 520 3.87 -9.70 21.25
N PRO A 521 4.14 -8.37 21.41
CA PRO A 521 3.11 -7.34 21.51
C PRO A 521 2.13 -7.27 20.31
N VAL A 522 2.59 -7.59 19.10
CA VAL A 522 1.74 -7.69 17.90
C VAL A 522 0.65 -8.74 18.07
N LEU A 523 0.98 -9.89 18.68
CA LEU A 523 0.02 -10.97 18.90
C LEU A 523 -0.99 -10.62 19.98
N ALA A 524 -0.54 -9.99 21.07
CA ALA A 524 -1.42 -9.48 22.12
C ALA A 524 -2.42 -8.46 21.53
N ALA A 525 -1.93 -7.49 20.76
CA ALA A 525 -2.75 -6.47 20.10
C ALA A 525 -3.84 -7.09 19.19
N ALA A 526 -3.50 -8.12 18.42
CA ALA A 526 -4.47 -8.81 17.56
C ALA A 526 -5.48 -9.64 18.35
N ALA A 527 -5.06 -10.34 19.42
CA ALA A 527 -5.93 -11.14 20.26
C ALA A 527 -6.93 -10.30 21.06
N GLU A 528 -6.50 -9.13 21.51
CA GLU A 528 -7.31 -8.16 22.26
C GLU A 528 -8.14 -7.24 21.34
N ALA A 529 -7.87 -7.24 20.04
CA ALA A 529 -8.44 -6.30 19.06
C ALA A 529 -8.10 -4.83 19.39
N ASP A 530 -6.98 -4.58 20.05
CA ASP A 530 -6.55 -3.24 20.46
C ASP A 530 -5.03 -3.04 20.22
N PRO A 531 -4.62 -2.34 19.15
CA PRO A 531 -3.22 -2.09 18.85
C PRO A 531 -2.60 -0.91 19.60
N SER A 532 -3.33 -0.24 20.50
CA SER A 532 -2.92 1.05 21.07
C SER A 532 -1.59 0.99 21.81
N ASP A 533 -1.38 -0.03 22.64
CA ASP A 533 -0.15 -0.15 23.44
C ASP A 533 1.04 -0.54 22.57
N TRP A 534 0.85 -1.47 21.64
CA TRP A 534 1.86 -1.82 20.65
C TRP A 534 2.27 -0.61 19.81
N LEU A 535 1.29 0.15 19.31
CA LEU A 535 1.52 1.32 18.46
C LEU A 535 2.32 2.41 19.20
N ARG A 536 1.98 2.67 20.47
CA ARG A 536 2.73 3.63 21.31
C ARG A 536 4.19 3.21 21.47
N ALA A 537 4.41 1.95 21.84
CA ALA A 537 5.76 1.40 21.99
C ALA A 537 6.55 1.41 20.65
N GLU A 538 5.88 1.15 19.53
CA GLU A 538 6.52 1.18 18.21
C GLU A 538 6.92 2.60 17.79
N VAL A 539 6.07 3.60 18.04
CA VAL A 539 6.39 5.02 17.80
C VAL A 539 7.58 5.46 18.65
N GLU A 540 7.60 5.12 19.94
CA GLU A 540 8.71 5.42 20.85
C GLU A 540 10.01 4.73 20.39
N ARG A 541 9.94 3.46 20.00
CA ARG A 541 11.09 2.71 19.48
C ARG A 541 11.66 3.35 18.21
N ARG A 542 10.81 3.73 17.25
CA ARG A 542 11.24 4.39 16.01
C ARG A 542 11.86 5.74 16.26
N SER A 543 11.29 6.50 17.18
CA SER A 543 11.84 7.79 17.58
C SER A 543 13.23 7.64 18.19
N ALA A 544 13.40 6.70 19.14
CA ALA A 544 14.69 6.43 19.77
C ALA A 544 15.76 5.94 18.76
N MET A 545 15.35 5.14 17.75
CA MET A 545 16.24 4.60 16.73
C MET A 545 16.40 5.51 15.50
N ARG A 546 15.79 6.68 15.50
CA ARG A 546 15.76 7.61 14.35
C ARG A 546 15.35 6.89 13.06
N GLN A 547 14.24 6.14 13.12
CA GLN A 547 13.64 5.42 11.99
C GLN A 547 12.41 6.16 11.46
N PRO A 548 12.02 5.99 10.19
CA PRO A 548 10.79 6.59 9.68
C PRO A 548 9.55 6.19 10.50
N PRO A 549 8.64 7.13 10.76
CA PRO A 549 8.58 8.51 10.26
C PRO A 549 9.28 9.55 11.16
N ALA A 550 9.87 9.14 12.29
CA ALA A 550 10.55 10.07 13.21
C ALA A 550 11.82 10.68 12.59
N ALA A 551 12.43 10.01 11.63
CA ALA A 551 13.50 10.55 10.79
C ALA A 551 13.26 10.16 9.33
N ALA A 552 13.69 11.01 8.41
CA ALA A 552 13.59 10.76 6.99
C ALA A 552 14.77 9.91 6.48
N TRP A 553 14.48 8.92 5.65
CA TRP A 553 15.47 8.02 5.06
C TRP A 553 15.43 8.04 3.54
N ALA A 554 16.62 7.92 2.93
CA ALA A 554 16.75 7.60 1.52
C ALA A 554 17.78 6.48 1.33
N LEU A 555 17.48 5.54 0.44
CA LEU A 555 18.43 4.54 -0.02
C LEU A 555 18.95 4.94 -1.39
N VAL A 556 20.28 4.97 -1.54
CA VAL A 556 20.97 5.32 -2.78
C VAL A 556 21.77 4.13 -3.28
N SER A 557 21.54 3.71 -4.52
CA SER A 557 22.23 2.56 -5.12
C SER A 557 22.38 2.72 -6.63
N GLY A 558 23.22 1.84 -7.23
CA GLY A 558 23.52 1.85 -8.65
C GLY A 558 24.94 2.32 -8.95
N ALA A 559 25.36 2.22 -10.22
CA ALA A 559 26.72 2.50 -10.63
C ALA A 559 27.18 3.95 -10.36
N ALA A 560 26.25 4.91 -10.42
CA ALA A 560 26.51 6.33 -10.15
C ALA A 560 26.36 6.71 -8.65
N ALA A 561 25.98 5.77 -7.78
CA ALA A 561 25.73 6.05 -6.37
C ALA A 561 26.97 6.56 -5.61
N PRO A 562 28.20 6.02 -5.79
CA PRO A 562 29.37 6.54 -5.10
C PRO A 562 29.60 8.03 -5.34
N GLY A 563 29.63 8.46 -6.60
CA GLY A 563 29.85 9.88 -6.95
C GLY A 563 28.68 10.78 -6.50
N TYR A 564 27.44 10.25 -6.51
CA TYR A 564 26.30 11.00 -5.99
C TYR A 564 26.37 11.21 -4.47
N VAL A 565 26.79 10.19 -3.72
CA VAL A 565 26.99 10.28 -2.27
C VAL A 565 28.15 11.22 -1.92
N GLU A 566 29.22 11.22 -2.73
CA GLU A 566 30.31 12.17 -2.59
C GLU A 566 29.82 13.62 -2.77
N ASN A 567 29.01 13.89 -3.79
CA ASN A 567 28.40 15.21 -4.00
C ASN A 567 27.45 15.61 -2.84
N LEU A 568 26.71 14.67 -2.26
CA LEU A 568 25.90 14.90 -1.07
C LEU A 568 26.76 15.29 0.14
N SER A 569 27.88 14.59 0.34
CA SER A 569 28.82 14.82 1.45
C SER A 569 29.57 16.16 1.33
N ALA A 570 29.68 16.69 0.13
CA ALA A 570 30.28 17.99 -0.14
C ALA A 570 29.27 19.16 -0.19
N GLY A 571 27.97 18.85 -0.12
CA GLY A 571 26.88 19.82 -0.28
C GLY A 571 26.60 20.65 0.96
N LEU A 572 25.74 21.68 0.80
CA LEU A 572 25.35 22.64 1.86
C LEU A 572 24.71 22.00 3.10
N HIS A 573 24.17 20.80 2.98
CA HIS A 573 23.46 20.09 4.06
C HIS A 573 24.25 18.92 4.64
N ALA A 574 25.54 18.77 4.27
CA ALA A 574 26.35 17.61 4.66
C ALA A 574 26.41 17.38 6.18
N GLU A 575 26.48 18.44 6.97
CA GLU A 575 26.60 18.37 8.44
C GLU A 575 25.36 17.81 9.14
N VAL A 576 24.19 17.86 8.49
CA VAL A 576 22.90 17.41 9.05
C VAL A 576 22.42 16.09 8.43
N LEU A 577 23.25 15.48 7.57
CA LEU A 577 23.01 14.18 6.98
C LEU A 577 23.85 13.11 7.67
N ASP A 578 23.20 12.03 8.05
CA ASP A 578 23.89 10.81 8.49
C ASP A 578 23.94 9.84 7.31
N ILE A 579 25.13 9.63 6.78
CA ILE A 579 25.41 8.81 5.59
C ILE A 579 26.13 7.54 6.04
N ALA A 580 25.49 6.39 5.86
CA ALA A 580 26.03 5.08 6.20
C ALA A 580 26.09 4.17 4.97
N GLY A 581 27.12 3.34 4.90
CA GLY A 581 27.30 2.38 3.81
C GLY A 581 28.62 2.56 3.05
N PRO A 582 28.82 1.85 1.91
CA PRO A 582 27.81 0.99 1.29
C PRO A 582 27.68 -0.38 1.99
N ALA A 583 26.44 -0.83 2.16
CA ALA A 583 26.14 -2.20 2.47
C ALA A 583 25.47 -2.83 1.22
N ASP A 584 26.04 -3.91 0.69
CA ASP A 584 25.59 -4.55 -0.55
C ASP A 584 25.41 -3.54 -1.72
N GLY A 585 26.31 -2.54 -1.83
CA GLY A 585 26.25 -1.50 -2.87
C GLY A 585 25.16 -0.44 -2.67
N THR A 586 24.58 -0.35 -1.47
CA THR A 586 23.54 0.61 -1.11
C THR A 586 24.00 1.49 0.04
N TRP A 587 23.81 2.79 -0.09
CA TRP A 587 24.00 3.77 0.98
C TRP A 587 22.65 4.15 1.60
N ARG A 588 22.65 4.36 2.90
CA ARG A 588 21.53 4.92 3.65
C ARG A 588 21.85 6.36 4.03
N ILE A 589 21.02 7.27 3.56
CA ILE A 589 21.08 8.70 3.90
C ILE A 589 19.94 9.00 4.85
N ARG A 590 20.21 9.63 5.97
CA ARG A 590 19.25 9.93 7.01
C ARG A 590 19.34 11.38 7.45
N SER A 591 18.20 11.99 7.77
CA SER A 591 18.10 13.31 8.41
C SER A 591 16.90 13.33 9.36
N ASP A 592 17.01 14.08 10.45
CA ASP A 592 15.88 14.30 11.37
C ASP A 592 14.81 15.21 10.76
N ASN A 593 15.12 15.89 9.66
CA ASN A 593 14.20 16.77 8.95
C ASN A 593 14.05 16.32 7.49
N GLN A 594 12.83 15.96 7.12
CA GLN A 594 12.51 15.49 5.78
C GLN A 594 12.81 16.52 4.70
N ASN A 595 12.47 17.79 4.93
CA ASN A 595 12.73 18.84 3.93
C ASN A 595 14.23 19.03 3.68
N VAL A 596 15.04 18.95 4.74
CA VAL A 596 16.50 19.01 4.64
C VAL A 596 17.05 17.85 3.79
N LEU A 597 16.57 16.62 4.04
CA LEU A 597 16.94 15.48 3.22
C LEU A 597 16.55 15.69 1.75
N LEU A 598 15.33 16.13 1.48
CA LEU A 598 14.84 16.33 0.12
C LEU A 598 15.59 17.47 -0.60
N ASP A 599 15.91 18.56 0.09
CA ASP A 599 16.69 19.67 -0.47
C ASP A 599 18.13 19.24 -0.80
N ALA A 600 18.75 18.46 0.08
CA ALA A 600 20.07 17.88 -0.17
C ALA A 600 20.06 16.94 -1.40
N LEU A 601 19.07 16.03 -1.49
CA LEU A 601 18.92 15.11 -2.62
C LEU A 601 18.65 15.86 -3.95
N ALA A 602 17.95 16.98 -3.90
CA ALA A 602 17.66 17.80 -5.07
C ALA A 602 18.84 18.66 -5.51
N ALA A 603 19.63 19.17 -4.56
CA ALA A 603 20.78 20.03 -4.83
C ALA A 603 22.02 19.27 -5.30
N ALA A 604 22.17 18.01 -4.92
CA ALA A 604 23.32 17.20 -5.30
C ALA A 604 23.33 16.89 -6.80
N GLU A 605 24.45 17.16 -7.46
CA GLU A 605 24.61 16.84 -8.87
C GLU A 605 24.52 15.33 -9.09
N ARG A 606 23.73 14.92 -10.07
CA ARG A 606 23.56 13.51 -10.43
C ARG A 606 24.60 13.10 -11.48
N PRO A 607 25.57 12.23 -11.12
CA PRO A 607 26.53 11.72 -12.08
C PRO A 607 25.87 10.92 -13.20
N SER A 608 26.56 10.84 -14.34
CA SER A 608 26.11 9.96 -15.44
C SER A 608 26.13 8.49 -15.00
N GLY A 609 25.10 7.74 -15.39
CA GLY A 609 25.00 6.34 -15.09
C GLY A 609 23.72 5.96 -14.34
N ARG A 610 23.58 4.67 -14.02
CA ARG A 610 22.40 4.16 -13.29
C ARG A 610 22.45 4.62 -11.84
N LEU A 611 21.51 5.46 -11.46
CA LEU A 611 21.29 5.94 -10.08
C LEU A 611 19.86 5.61 -9.65
N ARG A 612 19.70 4.98 -8.50
CA ARG A 612 18.42 4.77 -7.83
C ARG A 612 18.45 5.51 -6.50
N VAL A 613 17.49 6.40 -6.33
CA VAL A 613 17.21 7.08 -5.05
C VAL A 613 15.81 6.67 -4.62
N ALA A 614 15.68 6.06 -3.45
CA ALA A 614 14.43 5.60 -2.89
C ALA A 614 14.19 6.32 -1.55
N VAL A 615 13.30 7.30 -1.55
CA VAL A 615 12.92 8.05 -0.35
C VAL A 615 11.82 7.29 0.39
N ASP A 616 11.93 7.18 1.71
CA ASP A 616 11.03 6.40 2.58
C ASP A 616 10.75 5.00 2.01
N PRO A 617 11.80 4.20 1.76
CA PRO A 617 11.65 2.92 1.10
C PRO A 617 10.80 1.96 1.94
N LEU A 618 9.94 1.19 1.27
CA LEU A 618 9.10 0.18 1.93
C LEU A 618 9.95 -0.85 2.69
N ARG A 619 11.08 -1.19 2.09
CA ARG A 619 12.05 -2.17 2.66
C ARG A 619 13.43 -1.54 2.69
N ALA A 620 13.96 -1.41 3.89
CA ALA A 620 15.29 -0.86 4.17
C ALA A 620 16.08 -1.79 5.09
#